data_23be546f5f7cf263d0121c69fc45f3ab
#
_entry.id   23be546f5f7cf263d0121c69fc45f3ab
#
_cell.length_a   1.000
_cell.length_b   1.000
_cell.length_c   1.000
_cell.angle_alpha   90.00
_cell.angle_beta   90.00
_cell.angle_gamma   90.00
#
_symmetry.space_group_name_H-M   'P 1'
#
loop_
_entity.id
_entity.type
_entity.pdbx_description
1 polymer ?
#
loop_
_entity_poly.entity_id
_entity_poly.type
_entity_poly.pdbx_seq_one_letter_code
_entity_poly.pdbx_strand_id
1 'polypeptide(L)'
;MLAGGSGHSCVRPSSFSSLTAAQMQVSRGRIIKDDYSCASHGFWKNRADGLPKDYKTKTAFIGGATGFSNNPNGAFSNLSLQQVLELKGNQNNTALARHVTAAFLSAVAVNNDPDRVMLSKSQCAQIWNGQGFWSPFAGANWTYDDTMNYFEAVYGWLSI
;
A
#
# COMPACT_ATOMS: atom_id res chain seq x y z
N MET A 1 18.99 0.38 -16.36
CA MET A 1 18.18 -0.71 -15.86
C MET A 1 17.01 -0.16 -15.10
N LEU A 2 15.94 -0.71 -15.32
CA LEU A 2 14.80 -0.23 -14.63
C LEU A 2 14.99 -0.41 -13.15
N ALA A 3 14.81 0.64 -12.48
CA ALA A 3 14.88 0.57 -11.06
C ALA A 3 14.02 -0.52 -10.55
N GLY A 4 13.60 -0.82 -9.89
CA GLY A 4 12.71 -1.81 -9.47
C GLY A 4 13.18 -3.20 -9.62
N GLY A 5 14.15 -3.40 -10.35
CA GLY A 5 14.60 -4.73 -10.55
C GLY A 5 13.46 -5.65 -10.93
N SER A 6 13.57 -6.90 -10.62
CA SER A 6 12.62 -7.88 -11.08
C SER A 6 11.30 -7.83 -10.34
N GLY A 7 10.24 -8.10 -11.03
CA GLY A 7 8.94 -8.35 -10.44
C GLY A 7 8.07 -7.14 -10.14
N HIS A 8 8.63 -5.94 -10.23
CA HIS A 8 7.83 -4.76 -9.95
C HIS A 8 6.95 -4.38 -11.13
N SER A 9 5.65 -4.26 -10.88
CA SER A 9 4.66 -3.73 -11.83
C SER A 9 3.58 -3.03 -11.04
N CYS A 10 3.26 -1.81 -11.45
CA CYS A 10 2.22 -1.04 -10.79
C CYS A 10 0.88 -1.42 -11.41
N VAL A 11 0.23 -2.41 -10.88
CA VAL A 11 -1.01 -2.98 -11.43
C VAL A 11 -2.03 -3.22 -10.32
N ARG A 12 -3.29 -3.28 -10.73
CA ARG A 12 -4.37 -3.62 -9.80
C ARG A 12 -4.38 -5.12 -9.49
N PRO A 13 -5.05 -5.52 -8.40
CA PRO A 13 -5.07 -6.92 -8.00
C PRO A 13 -5.50 -7.89 -9.10
N SER A 14 -6.52 -7.53 -9.89
CA SER A 14 -6.99 -8.43 -10.95
C SER A 14 -5.91 -8.65 -12.01
N SER A 15 -5.20 -7.61 -12.37
CA SER A 15 -4.10 -7.72 -13.34
C SER A 15 -2.93 -8.51 -12.76
N PHE A 16 -2.64 -8.31 -11.48
CA PHE A 16 -1.58 -9.04 -10.79
C PHE A 16 -1.84 -10.55 -10.83
N SER A 17 -3.07 -10.95 -10.54
CA SER A 17 -3.43 -12.38 -10.55
C SER A 17 -3.29 -13.01 -11.93
N SER A 18 -3.44 -12.22 -12.99
CA SER A 18 -3.38 -12.72 -14.36
C SER A 18 -1.98 -12.76 -14.95
N LEU A 19 -1.01 -12.08 -14.31
CA LEU A 19 0.32 -11.96 -14.86
C LEU A 19 1.20 -13.11 -14.42
N THR A 20 2.02 -13.61 -15.35
CA THR A 20 3.13 -14.47 -15.01
C THR A 20 4.32 -13.60 -14.62
N ALA A 21 5.35 -14.22 -14.06
CA ALA A 21 6.56 -13.49 -13.72
C ALA A 21 7.17 -12.81 -14.96
N ALA A 22 7.15 -13.50 -16.10
CA ALA A 22 7.68 -12.92 -17.32
C ALA A 22 6.87 -11.71 -17.78
N GLN A 23 5.55 -11.80 -17.68
CA GLN A 23 4.68 -10.70 -18.05
C GLN A 23 4.88 -9.50 -17.11
N MET A 24 5.09 -9.75 -15.84
CA MET A 24 5.38 -8.69 -14.91
C MET A 24 6.69 -7.98 -15.25
N GLN A 25 7.71 -8.73 -15.65
CA GLN A 25 8.96 -8.13 -16.10
C GLN A 25 8.73 -7.21 -17.30
N VAL A 26 7.98 -7.67 -18.27
CA VAL A 26 7.72 -6.91 -19.48
C VAL A 26 6.86 -5.68 -19.20
N SER A 27 5.81 -5.85 -18.41
CA SER A 27 4.84 -4.77 -18.20
C SER A 27 5.31 -3.73 -17.18
N ARG A 28 6.46 -3.95 -16.56
CA ARG A 28 6.99 -3.00 -15.59
C ARG A 28 7.13 -1.60 -16.19
N GLY A 29 7.50 -1.51 -17.46
CA GLY A 29 7.59 -0.24 -18.12
C GLY A 29 8.60 0.70 -17.49
N ARG A 30 8.48 1.95 -17.79
CA ARG A 30 9.33 2.97 -17.19
C ARG A 30 8.59 3.68 -16.07
N ILE A 31 9.37 4.15 -15.12
CA ILE A 31 8.84 4.93 -14.00
C ILE A 31 8.48 6.31 -14.52
N ILE A 32 7.29 6.75 -14.24
CA ILE A 32 6.84 8.09 -14.58
C ILE A 32 7.12 8.98 -13.39
N LYS A 33 7.83 10.07 -13.65
CA LYS A 33 8.18 11.00 -12.58
C LYS A 33 6.91 11.51 -11.91
N ASP A 34 6.96 11.56 -10.59
CA ASP A 34 5.86 12.05 -9.75
C ASP A 34 4.59 11.22 -9.84
N ASP A 35 4.70 9.97 -10.28
CA ASP A 35 3.58 9.06 -10.24
C ASP A 35 3.65 8.27 -8.94
N TYR A 36 2.78 8.60 -8.00
CA TYR A 36 2.78 8.01 -6.68
C TYR A 36 1.80 6.86 -6.51
N SER A 37 1.27 6.34 -7.60
CA SER A 37 0.23 5.31 -7.53
C SER A 37 0.66 4.04 -6.80
N CYS A 38 1.95 3.73 -6.82
CA CYS A 38 2.51 2.52 -6.20
C CYS A 38 3.74 2.81 -5.37
N ALA A 39 3.76 3.92 -4.66
CA ALA A 39 4.92 4.29 -3.85
C ALA A 39 5.00 3.39 -2.61
N SER A 40 6.20 2.98 -2.27
CA SER A 40 6.46 2.06 -1.16
C SER A 40 6.33 2.75 0.20
N HIS A 41 6.25 1.93 1.25
CA HIS A 41 6.24 2.50 2.59
C HIS A 41 7.54 3.23 2.92
N GLY A 42 8.67 2.79 2.39
CA GLY A 42 9.92 3.49 2.56
C GLY A 42 9.91 4.86 1.92
N PHE A 43 9.32 4.96 0.74
CA PHE A 43 9.17 6.25 0.06
C PHE A 43 8.37 7.22 0.92
N TRP A 44 7.19 6.80 1.38
CA TRP A 44 6.33 7.68 2.17
C TRP A 44 6.92 8.01 3.54
N LYS A 45 7.59 7.04 4.15
CA LYS A 45 8.23 7.26 5.45
C LYS A 45 9.25 8.40 5.38
N ASN A 46 10.03 8.44 4.32
CA ASN A 46 11.14 9.37 4.20
C ASN A 46 10.78 10.66 3.48
N ARG A 47 9.55 10.80 3.01
CA ARG A 47 9.14 12.02 2.33
C ARG A 47 8.87 13.11 3.36
N ALA A 48 9.65 14.17 3.29
CA ALA A 48 9.65 15.21 4.31
C ALA A 48 8.79 16.42 3.94
N ASP A 49 8.35 16.54 2.69
CA ASP A 49 7.63 17.73 2.22
C ASP A 49 6.53 17.35 1.25
N GLY A 50 5.77 18.35 0.85
CA GLY A 50 4.69 18.15 -0.10
C GLY A 50 3.53 17.37 0.49
N LEU A 51 2.55 17.07 -0.34
CA LEU A 51 1.49 16.16 0.05
C LEU A 51 2.10 14.77 0.13
N PRO A 52 1.90 14.06 1.17
CA PRO A 52 0.98 14.37 2.26
C PRO A 52 1.69 14.62 3.59
N LYS A 53 2.63 15.53 3.64
CA LYS A 53 3.44 15.74 4.84
C LYS A 53 2.59 15.90 6.10
N ASP A 54 1.76 16.94 6.15
CA ASP A 54 0.94 17.18 7.34
C ASP A 54 -0.13 16.11 7.50
N TYR A 55 -0.64 15.62 6.39
CA TYR A 55 -1.65 14.57 6.42
C TYR A 55 -1.14 13.35 7.18
N LYS A 56 0.04 12.86 6.82
CA LYS A 56 0.54 11.62 7.44
C LYS A 56 0.97 11.81 8.89
N THR A 57 1.38 13.02 9.27
CA THR A 57 1.80 13.25 10.65
C THR A 57 0.63 13.54 11.58
N LYS A 58 -0.49 13.99 11.05
CA LYS A 58 -1.64 14.39 11.85
C LYS A 58 -2.83 13.45 11.77
N THR A 59 -2.85 12.55 10.80
CA THR A 59 -3.96 11.63 10.64
C THR A 59 -3.70 10.36 11.43
N ALA A 60 -4.65 9.98 12.28
CA ALA A 60 -4.55 8.76 13.07
C ALA A 60 -4.69 7.54 12.16
N PHE A 61 -3.87 6.51 12.42
CA PHE A 61 -3.97 5.26 11.69
C PHE A 61 -5.33 4.61 11.96
N ILE A 62 -5.70 4.47 13.22
CA ILE A 62 -7.02 3.94 13.60
C ILE A 62 -7.98 5.13 13.69
N GLY A 63 -9.00 5.14 12.87
CA GLY A 63 -10.01 6.19 12.93
C GLY A 63 -10.82 6.31 11.66
N GLY A 64 -11.72 7.29 11.67
CA GLY A 64 -12.65 7.51 10.57
C GLY A 64 -12.01 8.03 9.30
N ALA A 65 -10.89 8.74 9.41
CA ALA A 65 -10.25 9.29 8.22
C ALA A 65 -9.70 8.19 7.32
N THR A 66 -9.20 7.11 7.90
CA THR A 66 -8.67 5.97 7.15
C THR A 66 -9.70 4.87 6.95
N GLY A 67 -10.62 4.74 7.89
CA GLY A 67 -11.51 3.58 7.94
C GLY A 67 -10.87 2.36 8.60
N PHE A 68 -9.62 2.48 9.05
CA PHE A 68 -8.95 1.38 9.74
C PHE A 68 -9.49 1.28 11.16
N SER A 69 -10.01 0.12 11.52
CA SER A 69 -10.64 -0.08 12.83
C SER A 69 -10.03 -1.23 13.62
N ASN A 70 -9.44 -2.21 12.96
CA ASN A 70 -8.83 -3.34 13.65
C ASN A 70 -7.56 -2.86 14.35
N ASN A 71 -7.47 -3.10 15.65
CA ASN A 71 -6.35 -2.61 16.46
C ASN A 71 -5.81 -3.74 17.33
N PRO A 72 -5.03 -4.66 16.74
CA PRO A 72 -4.55 -5.84 17.48
C PRO A 72 -3.78 -5.43 18.73
N ASN A 73 -4.22 -5.95 19.87
CA ASN A 73 -3.60 -5.71 21.19
C ASN A 73 -3.45 -4.22 21.52
N GLY A 74 -4.23 -3.34 20.89
CA GLY A 74 -4.13 -1.91 21.11
C GLY A 74 -2.82 -1.30 20.60
N ALA A 75 -2.10 -2.01 19.76
CA ALA A 75 -0.75 -1.62 19.37
C ALA A 75 -0.71 -0.33 18.53
N PHE A 76 -1.82 0.00 17.89
CA PHE A 76 -1.87 1.15 16.99
C PHE A 76 -2.64 2.33 17.58
N SER A 77 -3.00 2.27 18.86
CA SER A 77 -3.71 3.35 19.52
C SER A 77 -2.88 4.63 19.49
N ASN A 78 -3.50 5.73 19.09
CA ASN A 78 -2.86 7.05 19.09
C ASN A 78 -1.62 7.17 18.18
N LEU A 79 -1.45 6.27 17.22
CA LEU A 79 -0.37 6.40 16.25
C LEU A 79 -0.86 7.11 15.01
N SER A 80 -0.05 8.06 14.51
CA SER A 80 -0.30 8.67 13.20
C SER A 80 0.15 7.73 12.10
N LEU A 81 -0.25 8.05 10.86
CA LEU A 81 0.23 7.29 9.70
C LEU A 81 1.75 7.30 9.63
N GLN A 82 2.38 8.45 9.89
CA GLN A 82 3.84 8.54 9.89
C GLN A 82 4.44 7.61 10.94
N GLN A 83 3.87 7.57 12.13
CA GLN A 83 4.40 6.71 13.19
C GLN A 83 4.27 5.24 12.84
N VAL A 84 3.19 4.85 12.16
CA VAL A 84 3.04 3.47 11.69
C VAL A 84 4.11 3.14 10.66
N LEU A 85 4.40 4.06 9.73
CA LEU A 85 5.47 3.85 8.75
C LEU A 85 6.84 3.65 9.41
N GLU A 86 7.02 4.21 10.58
CA GLU A 86 8.30 4.11 11.32
C GLU A 86 8.42 2.86 12.18
N LEU A 87 7.36 2.09 12.32
CA LEU A 87 7.42 0.84 13.08
C LEU A 87 8.32 -0.18 12.38
N LYS A 88 8.88 -1.07 13.17
CA LYS A 88 9.78 -2.11 12.66
C LYS A 88 9.23 -3.50 12.97
N GLY A 89 9.70 -4.48 12.22
CA GLY A 89 9.33 -5.87 12.45
C GLY A 89 7.92 -6.18 11.97
N ASN A 90 7.33 -7.22 12.55
CA ASN A 90 6.01 -7.68 12.13
C ASN A 90 5.08 -8.04 13.29
N GLN A 91 5.41 -7.66 14.50
CA GLN A 91 4.53 -7.92 15.63
C GLN A 91 3.22 -7.16 15.43
N ASN A 92 2.10 -7.83 15.70
CA ASN A 92 0.76 -7.26 15.49
C ASN A 92 0.52 -6.87 14.02
N ASN A 93 1.14 -7.59 13.09
CA ASN A 93 1.02 -7.31 11.65
C ASN A 93 1.52 -5.92 11.27
N THR A 94 2.57 -5.45 11.91
CA THR A 94 3.11 -4.12 11.58
C THR A 94 3.63 -4.04 10.15
N ALA A 95 4.09 -5.15 9.56
CA ALA A 95 4.49 -5.13 8.15
C ALA A 95 3.29 -4.84 7.25
N LEU A 96 2.16 -5.50 7.52
CA LEU A 96 0.93 -5.21 6.78
C LEU A 96 0.48 -3.77 7.01
N ALA A 97 0.59 -3.29 8.25
CA ALA A 97 0.22 -1.91 8.57
C ALA A 97 1.03 -0.91 7.75
N ARG A 98 2.33 -1.12 7.60
CA ARG A 98 3.16 -0.26 6.77
C ARG A 98 2.72 -0.29 5.31
N HIS A 99 2.42 -1.48 4.79
CA HIS A 99 1.99 -1.61 3.39
C HIS A 99 0.63 -0.94 3.14
N VAL A 100 -0.35 -1.16 4.01
CA VAL A 100 -1.66 -0.51 3.79
C VAL A 100 -1.56 0.99 3.97
N THR A 101 -0.69 1.46 4.85
CA THR A 101 -0.45 2.90 5.00
C THR A 101 0.13 3.48 3.71
N ALA A 102 1.11 2.80 3.12
CA ALA A 102 1.69 3.25 1.86
C ALA A 102 0.64 3.28 0.76
N ALA A 103 -0.18 2.24 0.66
CA ALA A 103 -1.24 2.19 -0.34
C ALA A 103 -2.27 3.29 -0.12
N PHE A 104 -2.63 3.54 1.13
CA PHE A 104 -3.57 4.59 1.46
C PHE A 104 -3.02 5.98 1.08
N LEU A 105 -1.76 6.25 1.41
CA LEU A 105 -1.13 7.51 1.06
C LEU A 105 -0.96 7.66 -0.46
N SER A 106 -0.70 6.56 -1.15
CA SER A 106 -0.66 6.58 -2.62
C SER A 106 -2.02 6.97 -3.19
N ALA A 107 -3.11 6.44 -2.61
CA ALA A 107 -4.46 6.81 -3.02
C ALA A 107 -4.72 8.29 -2.74
N VAL A 108 -4.31 8.78 -1.57
CA VAL A 108 -4.46 10.20 -1.24
C VAL A 108 -3.72 11.07 -2.25
N ALA A 109 -2.50 10.68 -2.60
CA ALA A 109 -1.66 11.46 -3.49
C ALA A 109 -2.25 11.59 -4.90
N VAL A 110 -3.05 10.62 -5.34
CA VAL A 110 -3.73 10.68 -6.64
C VAL A 110 -5.22 11.00 -6.48
N ASN A 111 -5.61 11.58 -5.35
CA ASN A 111 -6.99 12.01 -5.06
C ASN A 111 -8.01 10.88 -5.14
N ASN A 112 -7.58 9.66 -4.84
CA ASN A 112 -8.43 8.46 -4.92
C ASN A 112 -9.12 8.32 -6.27
N ASP A 113 -8.47 8.80 -7.32
CA ASP A 113 -8.99 8.77 -8.68
C ASP A 113 -9.10 7.32 -9.15
N PRO A 114 -10.30 6.84 -9.49
CA PRO A 114 -10.46 5.44 -9.89
C PRO A 114 -9.64 5.04 -11.12
N ASP A 115 -9.23 6.00 -11.93
CA ASP A 115 -8.40 5.71 -13.09
C ASP A 115 -6.91 5.58 -12.73
N ARG A 116 -6.52 5.99 -11.54
CA ARG A 116 -5.12 6.02 -11.14
C ARG A 116 -4.80 5.13 -9.95
N VAL A 117 -5.75 4.89 -9.04
CA VAL A 117 -5.45 4.10 -7.86
C VAL A 117 -5.31 2.61 -8.21
N MET A 118 -4.37 1.97 -7.59
CA MET A 118 -4.27 0.50 -7.66
C MET A 118 -5.13 -0.11 -6.55
N LEU A 119 -5.15 0.52 -5.39
CA LEU A 119 -6.04 0.18 -4.29
C LEU A 119 -6.70 1.46 -3.82
N SER A 120 -8.02 1.49 -3.81
CA SER A 120 -8.76 2.64 -3.29
C SER A 120 -8.61 2.73 -1.77
N LYS A 121 -8.97 3.88 -1.21
CA LYS A 121 -8.97 4.04 0.24
C LYS A 121 -9.83 2.97 0.92
N SER A 122 -11.00 2.66 0.36
CA SER A 122 -11.88 1.66 0.96
C SER A 122 -11.31 0.26 0.85
N GLN A 123 -10.60 -0.05 -0.21
CA GLN A 123 -9.91 -1.33 -0.33
C GLN A 123 -8.79 -1.46 0.68
N CYS A 124 -8.05 -0.39 0.92
CA CYS A 124 -7.04 -0.39 1.98
C CYS A 124 -7.67 -0.72 3.33
N ALA A 125 -8.83 -0.13 3.63
CA ALA A 125 -9.54 -0.42 4.87
C ALA A 125 -10.00 -1.88 4.94
N GLN A 126 -10.51 -2.42 3.84
CA GLN A 126 -10.90 -3.84 3.82
C GLN A 126 -9.70 -4.74 4.10
N ILE A 127 -8.56 -4.46 3.51
CA ILE A 127 -7.35 -5.25 3.71
C ILE A 127 -6.93 -5.21 5.18
N TRP A 128 -6.83 -4.01 5.74
CA TRP A 128 -6.36 -3.90 7.12
C TRP A 128 -7.35 -4.50 8.10
N ASN A 129 -8.63 -4.19 7.95
CA ASN A 129 -9.64 -4.69 8.89
C ASN A 129 -9.78 -6.21 8.80
N GLY A 130 -9.50 -6.80 7.65
CA GLY A 130 -9.45 -8.25 7.46
C GLY A 130 -8.10 -8.86 7.76
N GLN A 131 -7.13 -8.06 8.19
CA GLN A 131 -5.77 -8.51 8.50
C GLN A 131 -5.16 -9.32 7.36
N GLY A 132 -5.34 -8.79 6.14
CA GLY A 132 -4.80 -9.39 4.93
C GLY A 132 -5.73 -10.35 4.21
N PHE A 133 -6.85 -10.72 4.82
CA PHE A 133 -7.84 -11.61 4.20
C PHE A 133 -8.96 -10.74 3.61
N TRP A 134 -9.13 -10.79 2.31
CA TRP A 134 -10.14 -9.98 1.65
C TRP A 134 -10.42 -10.49 0.23
N SER A 135 -11.47 -9.96 -0.39
CA SER A 135 -11.82 -10.29 -1.77
C SER A 135 -11.45 -9.10 -2.65
N PRO A 136 -10.36 -9.19 -3.40
CA PRO A 136 -9.91 -8.07 -4.23
C PRO A 136 -10.78 -7.84 -5.48
N PHE A 137 -11.44 -8.89 -5.96
CA PHE A 137 -12.36 -8.82 -7.09
C PHE A 137 -13.28 -10.02 -7.04
N ALA A 138 -14.33 -10.00 -7.84
CA ALA A 138 -15.36 -11.04 -7.79
C ALA A 138 -14.76 -12.43 -7.97
N GLY A 139 -15.10 -13.34 -7.08
CA GLY A 139 -14.65 -14.72 -7.12
C GLY A 139 -13.27 -14.99 -6.54
N ALA A 140 -12.57 -13.96 -6.10
CA ALA A 140 -11.25 -14.11 -5.50
C ALA A 140 -11.33 -13.97 -3.99
N ASN A 141 -10.61 -14.79 -3.28
CA ASN A 141 -10.46 -14.69 -1.82
C ASN A 141 -8.99 -14.80 -1.51
N TRP A 142 -8.36 -13.67 -1.20
CA TRP A 142 -6.94 -13.63 -0.91
C TRP A 142 -6.68 -13.86 0.56
N THR A 143 -5.64 -14.64 0.82
CA THR A 143 -5.11 -14.84 2.16
C THR A 143 -4.15 -13.71 2.50
N TYR A 144 -3.68 -13.71 3.75
CA TYR A 144 -2.61 -12.79 4.16
C TYR A 144 -1.40 -12.88 3.22
N ASP A 145 -0.98 -14.11 2.90
CA ASP A 145 0.21 -14.28 2.03
C ASP A 145 -0.03 -13.75 0.63
N ASP A 146 -1.21 -13.97 0.06
CA ASP A 146 -1.55 -13.42 -1.25
C ASP A 146 -1.45 -11.90 -1.24
N THR A 147 -1.97 -11.29 -0.19
CA THR A 147 -1.99 -9.84 -0.05
C THR A 147 -0.58 -9.29 0.11
N MET A 148 0.24 -9.93 0.94
CA MET A 148 1.62 -9.49 1.12
C MET A 148 2.44 -9.63 -0.16
N ASN A 149 2.23 -10.71 -0.91
CA ASN A 149 2.88 -10.88 -2.20
C ASN A 149 2.53 -9.76 -3.17
N TYR A 150 1.25 -9.37 -3.17
CA TYR A 150 0.81 -8.25 -4.00
C TYR A 150 1.52 -6.96 -3.59
N PHE A 151 1.54 -6.65 -2.31
CA PHE A 151 2.20 -5.43 -1.85
C PHE A 151 3.68 -5.41 -2.21
N GLU A 152 4.37 -6.53 -2.01
CA GLU A 152 5.80 -6.60 -2.27
C GLU A 152 6.13 -6.48 -3.75
N ALA A 153 5.26 -6.99 -4.62
CA ALA A 153 5.48 -6.92 -6.06
C ALA A 153 5.09 -5.57 -6.66
N VAL A 154 4.11 -4.90 -6.08
CA VAL A 154 3.48 -3.73 -6.70
C VAL A 154 3.88 -2.43 -6.01
N TYR A 155 3.82 -2.37 -4.69
CA TYR A 155 4.08 -1.14 -3.95
C TYR A 155 5.55 -0.98 -3.60
N GLY A 156 6.40 -1.05 -4.58
CA GLY A 156 7.80 -0.75 -4.49
C GLY A 156 8.27 0.08 -5.67
N TRP A 157 7.30 0.52 -6.48
CA TRP A 157 7.61 1.17 -7.75
C TRP A 157 8.47 2.42 -7.57
N LEU A 158 8.19 3.22 -6.54
CA LEU A 158 8.97 4.41 -6.22
C LEU A 158 9.79 4.20 -4.95
N SER A 159 10.27 3.02 -4.75
CA SER A 159 11.16 2.76 -3.61
C SER A 159 12.50 3.45 -3.85
N ILE A 160 12.97 4.13 -2.88
CA ILE A 160 14.25 4.81 -2.95
C ILE A 160 15.31 3.97 -2.27
#